data_3ea1c78bb89ce76b90ef15224a73d6a9
#
_entry.id   3ea1c78bb89ce76b90ef15224a73d6a9
#
_cell.length_a   1.000
_cell.length_b   1.000
_cell.length_c   1.000
_cell.angle_alpha   90.00
_cell.angle_beta   90.00
_cell.angle_gamma   90.00
#
_symmetry.space_group_name_H-M   'P 1'
#
loop_
_entity.id
_entity.type
_entity.pdbx_description
1 polymer ?
#
loop_
_entity_poly.entity_id
_entity_poly.type
_entity_poly.pdbx_seq_one_letter_code
_entity_poly.pdbx_strand_id
1 'polypeptide(L)'
;MRYTHVQVCMLTMVDRRACPKYTLHLRSHECYARRHGLQQRTEIIAPFAEPHPVRSAALARLPLTFRKINAVAQALREDGVGWCAHHEWVAWLDADLFIVDASRRLSSWLEPGDSTDGELVMTDHSTMLNNGAFLLRRSAWARQQFLPLWRNLSRSRTVHWPFTDNGAMLEAILRLFVPGYAPLLCSRSHGHTMDHTLFLGCVNGALRKTFGPVRARGWRGARGLRLVAPQEGFNNHGCVDRGALANCSLVPDRAFPARQWGWRAEDMFDPVSSFALHTKHAFPLGAKAVSELTSC
;
A
#
# COMPACT_ATOMS: atom_id res chain seq x y z
N MET A 1 -15.49 10.54 -28.09
CA MET A 1 -15.45 9.62 -26.93
C MET A 1 -15.39 10.47 -25.66
N ARG A 2 -16.39 10.38 -24.77
CA ARG A 2 -16.33 11.06 -23.47
C ARG A 2 -15.37 10.25 -22.60
N TYR A 3 -14.22 10.81 -22.28
CA TYR A 3 -13.36 10.26 -21.23
C TYR A 3 -14.15 10.37 -19.92
N THR A 4 -14.74 9.27 -19.49
CA THR A 4 -15.30 9.18 -18.13
C THR A 4 -14.11 9.26 -17.18
N HIS A 5 -13.97 10.37 -16.48
CA HIS A 5 -12.93 10.51 -15.45
C HIS A 5 -13.13 9.43 -14.40
N VAL A 6 -12.16 8.52 -14.29
CA VAL A 6 -12.15 7.50 -13.26
C VAL A 6 -12.16 8.20 -11.90
N GLN A 7 -13.20 7.94 -11.10
CA GLN A 7 -13.34 8.56 -9.80
C GLN A 7 -12.58 7.77 -8.74
N VAL A 8 -11.59 8.40 -8.12
CA VAL A 8 -10.75 7.81 -7.07
C VAL A 8 -10.99 8.56 -5.76
N CYS A 9 -11.24 7.81 -4.70
CA CYS A 9 -11.29 8.32 -3.33
C CYS A 9 -10.02 7.91 -2.59
N MET A 10 -9.36 8.85 -1.92
CA MET A 10 -8.13 8.59 -1.16
C MET A 10 -8.44 8.34 0.31
N LEU A 11 -7.84 7.30 0.87
CA LEU A 11 -7.92 6.94 2.28
C LEU A 11 -6.54 6.87 2.91
N THR A 12 -6.43 7.44 4.08
CA THR A 12 -5.27 7.33 4.97
C THR A 12 -5.76 7.09 6.40
N MET A 13 -4.98 6.34 7.16
CA MET A 13 -5.25 6.11 8.58
C MET A 13 -3.99 6.38 9.40
N VAL A 14 -4.13 7.08 10.52
CA VAL A 14 -3.02 7.40 11.40
C VAL A 14 -3.41 7.24 12.86
N ASP A 15 -2.52 6.71 13.68
CA ASP A 15 -2.67 6.76 15.14
C ASP A 15 -2.54 8.20 15.63
N ARG A 16 -3.40 8.60 16.57
CA ARG A 16 -3.40 9.97 17.12
C ARG A 16 -2.03 10.36 17.69
N ARG A 17 -1.31 9.42 18.31
CA ARG A 17 0.04 9.66 18.85
C ARG A 17 1.10 9.81 17.77
N ALA A 18 0.90 9.14 16.64
CA ALA A 18 1.80 9.20 15.49
C ALA A 18 1.48 10.40 14.57
N CYS A 19 0.29 10.98 14.65
CA CYS A 19 -0.14 12.08 13.80
C CYS A 19 0.86 13.24 13.73
N PRO A 20 1.43 13.75 14.85
CA PRO A 20 2.45 14.80 14.78
C PRO A 20 3.68 14.42 13.98
N LYS A 21 4.10 13.15 14.07
CA LYS A 21 5.26 12.61 13.34
C LYS A 21 5.04 12.64 11.82
N TYR A 22 3.81 12.39 11.37
CA TYR A 22 3.47 12.26 9.95
C TYR A 22 2.75 13.49 9.37
N THR A 23 2.78 14.64 10.06
CA THR A 23 2.09 15.85 9.62
C THR A 23 2.44 16.25 8.18
N LEU A 24 3.71 16.18 7.79
CA LEU A 24 4.14 16.53 6.43
C LEU A 24 3.64 15.55 5.38
N HIS A 25 3.62 14.26 5.70
CA HIS A 25 3.08 13.22 4.84
C HIS A 25 1.59 13.44 4.59
N LEU A 26 0.83 13.66 5.68
CA LEU A 26 -0.60 13.94 5.59
C LEU A 26 -0.91 15.20 4.80
N ARG A 27 -0.11 16.26 4.97
CA ARG A 27 -0.21 17.47 4.15
C ARG A 27 0.07 17.20 2.68
N SER A 28 1.06 16.35 2.34
CA SER A 28 1.30 15.98 0.94
C SER A 28 0.10 15.27 0.32
N HIS A 29 -0.60 14.41 1.10
CA HIS A 29 -1.83 13.76 0.67
C HIS A 29 -2.96 14.76 0.44
N GLU A 30 -3.17 15.69 1.38
CA GLU A 30 -4.20 16.74 1.28
C GLU A 30 -3.95 17.66 0.07
N CYS A 31 -2.70 18.05 -0.10
CA CYS A 31 -2.27 18.87 -1.22
C CYS A 31 -2.54 18.18 -2.56
N TYR A 32 -2.12 16.94 -2.66
CA TYR A 32 -2.35 16.12 -3.84
C TYR A 32 -3.86 15.96 -4.14
N ALA A 33 -4.66 15.62 -3.14
CA ALA A 33 -6.09 15.45 -3.30
C ALA A 33 -6.77 16.73 -3.78
N ARG A 34 -6.40 17.88 -3.20
CA ARG A 34 -6.92 19.20 -3.59
C ARG A 34 -6.54 19.55 -5.02
N ARG A 35 -5.28 19.34 -5.41
CA ARG A 35 -4.77 19.61 -6.76
C ARG A 35 -5.52 18.82 -7.83
N HIS A 36 -5.92 17.59 -7.52
CA HIS A 36 -6.60 16.70 -8.47
C HIS A 36 -8.11 16.63 -8.29
N GLY A 37 -8.69 17.40 -7.38
CA GLY A 37 -10.12 17.39 -7.08
C GLY A 37 -10.60 16.04 -6.55
N LEU A 38 -9.74 15.32 -5.81
CA LEU A 38 -10.07 14.01 -5.25
C LEU A 38 -10.72 14.15 -3.88
N GLN A 39 -11.70 13.31 -3.60
CA GLN A 39 -12.17 13.14 -2.23
C GLN A 39 -11.08 12.44 -1.41
N GLN A 40 -10.74 13.01 -0.26
CA GLN A 40 -9.78 12.43 0.68
C GLN A 40 -10.39 12.30 2.05
N ARG A 41 -10.04 11.21 2.73
CA ARG A 41 -10.32 11.01 4.15
C ARG A 41 -9.08 10.52 4.88
N THR A 42 -8.72 11.25 5.94
CA THR A 42 -7.74 10.80 6.94
C THR A 42 -8.50 10.35 8.18
N GLU A 43 -8.39 9.07 8.55
CA GLU A 43 -8.96 8.55 9.78
C GLU A 43 -7.92 8.61 10.91
N ILE A 44 -8.19 9.44 11.91
CA ILE A 44 -7.36 9.53 13.11
C ILE A 44 -7.90 8.54 14.14
N ILE A 45 -7.10 7.55 14.49
CA ILE A 45 -7.50 6.48 15.40
C ILE A 45 -7.02 6.78 16.81
N ALA A 46 -7.91 6.69 17.78
CA ALA A 46 -7.55 6.76 19.18
C ALA A 46 -6.60 5.61 19.57
N PRO A 47 -5.61 5.89 20.44
CA PRO A 47 -4.75 4.84 20.98
C PRO A 47 -5.58 3.77 21.71
N PHE A 48 -5.03 2.56 21.83
CA PHE A 48 -5.70 1.38 22.38
C PHE A 48 -6.25 1.53 23.82
N ALA A 49 -5.84 2.56 24.54
CA ALA A 49 -6.11 2.70 25.98
C ALA A 49 -7.50 3.22 26.36
N GLU A 50 -8.30 3.69 25.40
CA GLU A 50 -9.65 4.15 25.70
C GLU A 50 -10.69 3.12 25.27
N PRO A 51 -11.39 2.44 26.19
CA PRO A 51 -12.52 1.59 25.87
C PRO A 51 -13.63 2.47 25.28
N HIS A 52 -13.83 2.41 23.97
CA HIS A 52 -14.96 3.10 23.36
C HIS A 52 -16.23 2.28 23.60
N PRO A 53 -17.26 2.81 24.24
CA PRO A 53 -18.43 2.04 24.69
C PRO A 53 -19.24 1.40 23.55
N VAL A 54 -19.03 1.79 22.30
CA VAL A 54 -19.82 1.31 21.15
C VAL A 54 -18.99 0.41 20.21
N ARG A 55 -17.67 0.30 20.38
CA ARG A 55 -16.86 -0.58 19.52
C ARG A 55 -16.79 -1.97 20.13
N SER A 56 -17.18 -2.99 19.35
CA SER A 56 -17.08 -4.37 19.82
C SER A 56 -15.66 -4.64 20.34
N ALA A 57 -15.57 -5.27 21.52
CA ALA A 57 -14.30 -5.61 22.17
C ALA A 57 -13.33 -6.41 21.26
N ALA A 58 -13.87 -7.07 20.22
CA ALA A 58 -13.10 -7.79 19.22
C ALA A 58 -12.29 -6.86 18.30
N LEU A 59 -12.82 -5.67 17.96
CA LEU A 59 -12.10 -4.70 17.11
C LEU A 59 -11.01 -3.93 17.88
N ALA A 60 -11.22 -3.73 19.19
CA ALA A 60 -10.25 -3.07 20.04
C ALA A 60 -8.95 -3.87 20.24
N ARG A 61 -8.99 -5.18 20.00
CA ARG A 61 -7.85 -6.10 20.20
C ARG A 61 -6.97 -6.33 18.96
N LEU A 62 -7.39 -5.85 17.77
CA LEU A 62 -6.58 -6.00 16.58
C LEU A 62 -5.45 -4.95 16.57
N PRO A 63 -4.23 -5.36 16.20
CA PRO A 63 -3.15 -4.41 15.92
C PRO A 63 -3.62 -3.29 15.00
N LEU A 64 -3.07 -2.09 15.17
CA LEU A 64 -3.48 -0.90 14.43
C LEU A 64 -3.47 -1.13 12.91
N THR A 65 -2.43 -1.84 12.44
CA THR A 65 -2.23 -2.18 11.03
C THR A 65 -3.41 -2.96 10.43
N PHE A 66 -4.05 -3.85 11.21
CA PHE A 66 -5.22 -4.59 10.74
C PHE A 66 -6.51 -3.77 10.70
N ARG A 67 -6.54 -2.57 11.31
CA ARG A 67 -7.70 -1.66 11.20
C ARG A 67 -7.83 -1.07 9.79
N LYS A 68 -6.75 -1.02 9.02
CA LYS A 68 -6.73 -0.68 7.60
C LYS A 68 -7.83 -1.42 6.82
N ILE A 69 -7.95 -2.73 7.03
CA ILE A 69 -8.94 -3.56 6.34
C ILE A 69 -10.37 -3.08 6.61
N ASN A 70 -10.64 -2.69 7.86
CA ASN A 70 -11.98 -2.20 8.22
C ASN A 70 -12.24 -0.82 7.62
N ALA A 71 -11.23 0.07 7.57
CA ALA A 71 -11.36 1.38 6.94
C ALA A 71 -11.65 1.25 5.44
N VAL A 72 -10.92 0.37 4.75
CA VAL A 72 -11.16 0.08 3.33
C VAL A 72 -12.54 -0.55 3.11
N ALA A 73 -12.94 -1.51 3.97
CA ALA A 73 -14.26 -2.13 3.88
C ALA A 73 -15.40 -1.12 4.09
N GLN A 74 -15.26 -0.18 4.99
CA GLN A 74 -16.22 0.90 5.20
C GLN A 74 -16.31 1.83 4.00
N ALA A 75 -15.17 2.15 3.38
CA ALA A 75 -15.13 2.98 2.19
C ALA A 75 -15.86 2.35 0.99
N LEU A 76 -15.81 1.01 0.90
CA LEU A 76 -16.37 0.24 -0.21
C LEU A 76 -17.84 -0.20 0.00
N ARG A 77 -18.49 0.22 1.09
CA ARG A 77 -19.91 -0.13 1.35
C ARG A 77 -20.84 0.34 0.23
N GLU A 78 -21.89 -0.47 -0.05
CA GLU A 78 -22.87 -0.19 -1.11
C GLU A 78 -24.03 0.69 -0.66
N ASP A 79 -24.29 0.75 0.64
CA ASP A 79 -25.47 1.40 1.22
C ASP A 79 -25.49 2.95 1.08
N GLY A 80 -24.62 3.51 0.28
CA GLY A 80 -24.50 4.96 0.09
C GLY A 80 -23.89 5.71 1.29
N VAL A 81 -23.67 5.02 2.41
CA VAL A 81 -23.13 5.58 3.66
C VAL A 81 -21.60 5.41 3.70
N GLY A 82 -21.02 4.63 2.79
CA GLY A 82 -19.56 4.46 2.66
C GLY A 82 -18.87 5.79 2.34
N TRP A 83 -17.68 5.99 2.90
CA TRP A 83 -16.93 7.24 2.72
C TRP A 83 -16.61 7.56 1.26
N CYS A 84 -16.49 6.52 0.43
CA CYS A 84 -16.21 6.63 -0.99
C CYS A 84 -17.40 6.12 -1.84
N ALA A 85 -18.65 6.30 -1.36
CA ALA A 85 -19.85 5.69 -1.93
C ALA A 85 -20.04 5.95 -3.43
N HIS A 86 -19.59 7.09 -3.94
CA HIS A 86 -19.74 7.50 -5.32
C HIS A 86 -18.48 7.32 -6.17
N HIS A 87 -17.43 6.69 -5.62
CA HIS A 87 -16.16 6.50 -6.32
C HIS A 87 -16.01 5.05 -6.77
N GLU A 88 -15.45 4.88 -7.96
CA GLU A 88 -15.19 3.55 -8.53
C GLU A 88 -13.98 2.89 -7.86
N TRP A 89 -13.01 3.69 -7.43
CA TRP A 89 -11.75 3.23 -6.85
C TRP A 89 -11.47 3.85 -5.50
N VAL A 90 -10.87 3.05 -4.64
CA VAL A 90 -10.28 3.50 -3.39
C VAL A 90 -8.77 3.39 -3.50
N ALA A 91 -8.08 4.51 -3.29
CA ALA A 91 -6.65 4.57 -3.13
C ALA A 91 -6.32 4.56 -1.63
N TRP A 92 -5.69 3.51 -1.17
CA TRP A 92 -5.11 3.45 0.17
C TRP A 92 -3.69 4.01 0.14
N LEU A 93 -3.36 4.91 1.06
CA LEU A 93 -2.01 5.44 1.28
C LEU A 93 -1.71 5.42 2.79
N ASP A 94 -0.65 4.70 3.20
CA ASP A 94 -0.21 4.72 4.60
C ASP A 94 0.24 6.13 5.00
N ALA A 95 0.09 6.46 6.28
CA ALA A 95 0.43 7.79 6.80
C ALA A 95 1.92 8.14 6.71
N ASP A 96 2.79 7.12 6.57
CA ASP A 96 4.23 7.26 6.39
C ASP A 96 4.66 7.28 4.91
N LEU A 97 3.71 7.41 3.99
CA LEU A 97 3.95 7.61 2.58
C LEU A 97 3.89 9.10 2.24
N PHE A 98 4.93 9.62 1.59
CA PHE A 98 5.04 11.00 1.16
C PHE A 98 4.92 11.10 -0.36
N ILE A 99 3.95 11.86 -0.88
CA ILE A 99 3.79 12.07 -2.32
C ILE A 99 4.82 13.12 -2.78
N VAL A 100 5.69 12.73 -3.71
CA VAL A 100 6.75 13.57 -4.26
C VAL A 100 6.40 14.13 -5.64
N ASP A 101 5.75 13.33 -6.48
CA ASP A 101 5.26 13.80 -7.78
C ASP A 101 3.76 14.11 -7.73
N ALA A 102 3.43 15.30 -7.31
CA ALA A 102 2.04 15.76 -7.28
C ALA A 102 1.45 16.05 -8.67
N SER A 103 2.21 15.95 -9.75
CA SER A 103 1.69 16.15 -11.12
C SER A 103 1.03 14.90 -11.69
N ARG A 104 1.49 13.71 -11.29
CA ARG A 104 1.02 12.43 -11.80
C ARG A 104 -0.31 12.04 -11.15
N ARG A 105 -1.31 11.71 -11.95
CA ARG A 105 -2.64 11.35 -11.46
C ARG A 105 -2.70 9.88 -11.04
N LEU A 106 -3.37 9.57 -9.95
CA LEU A 106 -3.66 8.17 -9.55
C LEU A 106 -4.40 7.40 -10.65
N SER A 107 -5.25 8.06 -11.42
CA SER A 107 -5.94 7.43 -12.55
C SER A 107 -4.99 6.94 -13.66
N SER A 108 -3.76 7.43 -13.75
CA SER A 108 -2.82 6.96 -14.77
C SER A 108 -2.42 5.49 -14.61
N TRP A 109 -2.60 4.92 -13.43
CA TRP A 109 -2.41 3.47 -13.21
C TRP A 109 -3.68 2.65 -13.48
N LEU A 110 -4.80 3.33 -13.79
CA LEU A 110 -6.11 2.73 -14.01
C LEU A 110 -6.57 2.84 -15.47
N GLU A 111 -5.74 3.39 -16.36
CA GLU A 111 -6.13 3.70 -17.73
C GLU A 111 -6.59 2.45 -18.50
N PRO A 112 -7.67 2.63 -19.30
CA PRO A 112 -8.22 1.58 -20.13
C PRO A 112 -7.33 1.36 -21.35
N GLY A 113 -6.53 0.36 -21.36
CA GLY A 113 -5.77 -0.06 -22.54
C GLY A 113 -5.77 -1.56 -22.71
N ASP A 114 -5.94 -2.23 -21.62
CA ASP A 114 -5.99 -3.70 -21.60
C ASP A 114 -7.28 -4.15 -20.90
N SER A 115 -7.98 -5.05 -21.56
CA SER A 115 -9.24 -5.69 -21.16
C SER A 115 -9.14 -6.54 -19.87
N THR A 116 -8.13 -6.32 -19.06
CA THR A 116 -8.05 -6.94 -17.75
C THR A 116 -8.74 -6.05 -16.77
N ASP A 117 -9.88 -6.49 -16.29
CA ASP A 117 -10.65 -5.90 -15.20
C ASP A 117 -9.82 -5.86 -13.93
N GLY A 118 -8.83 -4.95 -13.88
CA GLY A 118 -7.96 -4.77 -12.72
C GLY A 118 -8.83 -4.43 -11.51
N GLU A 119 -8.83 -5.30 -10.51
CA GLU A 119 -9.58 -5.12 -9.28
C GLU A 119 -8.68 -4.57 -8.18
N LEU A 120 -7.41 -4.95 -8.22
CA LEU A 120 -6.36 -4.57 -7.27
C LEU A 120 -5.10 -4.15 -8.03
N VAL A 121 -4.61 -2.94 -7.79
CA VAL A 121 -3.36 -2.41 -8.35
C VAL A 121 -2.38 -2.15 -7.23
N MET A 122 -1.17 -2.68 -7.36
CA MET A 122 -0.08 -2.51 -6.39
C MET A 122 1.25 -2.25 -7.10
N THR A 123 2.20 -1.66 -6.39
CA THR A 123 3.59 -1.57 -6.88
C THR A 123 4.28 -2.93 -6.73
N ASP A 124 4.91 -3.39 -7.80
CA ASP A 124 5.58 -4.69 -7.89
C ASP A 124 7.03 -4.57 -7.43
N HIS A 125 7.29 -4.82 -6.15
CA HIS A 125 8.66 -4.86 -5.66
C HIS A 125 9.28 -6.23 -5.83
N SER A 126 10.56 -6.28 -6.19
CA SER A 126 11.29 -7.54 -6.41
C SER A 126 11.46 -8.34 -5.12
N THR A 127 11.37 -7.69 -3.99
CA THR A 127 11.55 -8.31 -2.67
C THR A 127 10.25 -8.56 -1.94
N MET A 128 9.27 -7.65 -2.06
CA MET A 128 8.00 -7.78 -1.35
C MET A 128 6.96 -6.82 -1.93
N LEU A 129 5.79 -7.33 -2.30
CA LEU A 129 4.62 -6.46 -2.46
C LEU A 129 4.32 -5.80 -1.11
N ASN A 130 4.13 -4.49 -1.13
CA ASN A 130 3.86 -3.73 0.07
C ASN A 130 2.48 -3.07 -0.01
N ASN A 131 1.67 -3.26 1.02
CA ASN A 131 0.34 -2.72 1.10
C ASN A 131 0.27 -1.30 1.70
N GLY A 132 1.40 -0.60 1.80
CA GLY A 132 1.45 0.80 2.20
C GLY A 132 0.75 1.73 1.22
N ALA A 133 0.69 1.33 -0.07
CA ALA A 133 -0.20 1.94 -1.05
C ALA A 133 -0.76 0.91 -2.01
N PHE A 134 -2.05 1.02 -2.33
CA PHE A 134 -2.73 0.22 -3.34
C PHE A 134 -4.00 0.92 -3.83
N LEU A 135 -4.45 0.52 -5.02
CA LEU A 135 -5.74 0.92 -5.57
C LEU A 135 -6.66 -0.31 -5.59
N LEU A 136 -7.85 -0.19 -5.04
CA LEU A 136 -8.83 -1.27 -4.99
C LEU A 136 -10.13 -0.80 -5.62
N ARG A 137 -10.61 -1.54 -6.62
CA ARG A 137 -11.88 -1.25 -7.29
C ARG A 137 -13.05 -1.53 -6.37
N ARG A 138 -14.07 -0.70 -6.43
CA ARG A 138 -15.34 -0.90 -5.74
C ARG A 138 -16.21 -1.90 -6.51
N SER A 139 -15.92 -3.17 -6.32
CA SER A 139 -16.57 -4.27 -7.03
C SER A 139 -17.15 -5.31 -6.07
N ALA A 140 -18.00 -6.18 -6.60
CA ALA A 140 -18.50 -7.34 -5.88
C ALA A 140 -17.35 -8.27 -5.46
N TRP A 141 -16.33 -8.45 -6.31
CA TRP A 141 -15.16 -9.25 -5.99
C TRP A 141 -14.40 -8.69 -4.78
N ALA A 142 -14.12 -7.40 -4.76
CA ALA A 142 -13.41 -6.78 -3.64
C ALA A 142 -14.16 -6.97 -2.31
N ARG A 143 -15.48 -6.79 -2.32
CA ARG A 143 -16.32 -6.88 -1.12
C ARG A 143 -16.61 -8.30 -0.68
N GLN A 144 -16.83 -9.22 -1.61
CA GLN A 144 -17.30 -10.58 -1.31
C GLN A 144 -16.16 -11.61 -1.23
N GLN A 145 -15.03 -11.36 -1.89
CA GLN A 145 -13.91 -12.30 -1.92
C GLN A 145 -12.66 -11.75 -1.24
N PHE A 146 -12.10 -10.64 -1.72
CA PHE A 146 -10.81 -10.15 -1.26
C PHE A 146 -10.84 -9.64 0.19
N LEU A 147 -11.71 -8.69 0.52
CA LEU A 147 -11.76 -8.12 1.87
C LEU A 147 -12.17 -9.13 2.95
N PRO A 148 -13.17 -10.02 2.74
CA PRO A 148 -13.48 -11.06 3.71
C PRO A 148 -12.32 -12.02 3.94
N LEU A 149 -11.62 -12.44 2.88
CA LEU A 149 -10.47 -13.32 3.00
C LEU A 149 -9.33 -12.64 3.77
N TRP A 150 -8.94 -11.41 3.38
CA TRP A 150 -7.90 -10.65 4.07
C TRP A 150 -8.26 -10.43 5.55
N ARG A 151 -9.51 -10.09 5.86
CA ARG A 151 -10.00 -9.93 7.24
C ARG A 151 -9.94 -11.23 8.04
N ASN A 152 -10.33 -12.34 7.45
CA ASN A 152 -10.29 -13.64 8.13
C ASN A 152 -8.85 -14.06 8.43
N LEU A 153 -7.94 -13.87 7.47
CA LEU A 153 -6.51 -14.13 7.66
C LEU A 153 -5.92 -13.26 8.77
N SER A 154 -6.24 -11.97 8.79
CA SER A 154 -5.73 -11.03 9.81
C SER A 154 -6.21 -11.34 11.23
N ARG A 155 -7.32 -12.07 11.39
CA ARG A 155 -7.87 -12.50 12.68
C ARG A 155 -7.36 -13.86 13.14
N SER A 156 -6.58 -14.53 12.30
CA SER A 156 -6.02 -15.83 12.65
C SER A 156 -5.12 -15.70 13.87
N ARG A 157 -5.43 -16.48 14.91
CA ARG A 157 -4.59 -16.56 16.11
C ARG A 157 -3.50 -17.62 16.00
N THR A 158 -3.56 -18.44 14.96
CA THR A 158 -2.65 -19.56 14.74
C THR A 158 -1.50 -19.21 13.79
N VAL A 159 -1.56 -18.05 13.14
CA VAL A 159 -0.53 -17.59 12.20
C VAL A 159 -0.02 -16.24 12.64
N HIS A 160 1.27 -16.16 12.91
CA HIS A 160 1.98 -14.90 13.06
C HIS A 160 2.39 -14.41 11.67
N TRP A 161 1.72 -13.37 11.18
CA TRP A 161 2.01 -12.84 9.87
C TRP A 161 3.31 -12.02 9.87
N PRO A 162 4.28 -12.36 9.00
CA PRO A 162 5.39 -11.46 8.76
C PRO A 162 4.85 -10.12 8.28
N PHE A 163 5.42 -9.02 8.78
CA PHE A 163 4.94 -7.68 8.43
C PHE A 163 3.45 -7.45 8.69
N THR A 164 2.87 -8.17 9.67
CA THR A 164 1.49 -7.99 10.16
C THR A 164 0.42 -8.06 9.06
N ASP A 165 -0.29 -6.97 8.82
CA ASP A 165 -1.38 -6.88 7.82
C ASP A 165 -0.90 -7.12 6.38
N ASN A 166 0.36 -6.76 6.08
CA ASN A 166 0.95 -7.00 4.77
C ASN A 166 1.09 -8.50 4.49
N GLY A 167 1.60 -9.28 5.44
CA GLY A 167 1.71 -10.73 5.29
C GLY A 167 0.35 -11.41 5.08
N ALA A 168 -0.68 -10.98 5.82
CA ALA A 168 -2.04 -11.48 5.63
C ALA A 168 -2.60 -11.11 4.24
N MET A 169 -2.29 -9.92 3.73
CA MET A 169 -2.68 -9.50 2.38
C MET A 169 -1.97 -10.30 1.30
N LEU A 170 -0.66 -10.56 1.45
CA LEU A 170 0.11 -11.40 0.54
C LEU A 170 -0.47 -12.81 0.44
N GLU A 171 -0.81 -13.42 1.57
CA GLU A 171 -1.48 -14.72 1.58
C GLU A 171 -2.85 -14.67 0.86
N ALA A 172 -3.63 -13.61 1.04
CA ALA A 172 -4.89 -13.44 0.31
C ALA A 172 -4.66 -13.34 -1.20
N ILE A 173 -3.64 -12.59 -1.63
CA ILE A 173 -3.25 -12.47 -3.03
C ILE A 173 -2.85 -13.83 -3.61
N LEU A 174 -2.02 -14.59 -2.89
CA LEU A 174 -1.60 -15.91 -3.38
C LEU A 174 -2.79 -16.86 -3.56
N ARG A 175 -3.73 -16.87 -2.62
CA ARG A 175 -4.93 -17.72 -2.72
C ARG A 175 -5.86 -17.35 -3.85
N LEU A 176 -5.98 -16.07 -4.16
CA LEU A 176 -6.92 -15.57 -5.17
C LEU A 176 -6.35 -15.58 -6.58
N PHE A 177 -5.04 -15.40 -6.72
CA PHE A 177 -4.44 -15.15 -8.02
C PHE A 177 -3.40 -16.19 -8.46
N VAL A 178 -2.93 -17.05 -7.55
CA VAL A 178 -1.94 -18.11 -7.90
C VAL A 178 -2.65 -19.46 -8.03
N PRO A 179 -2.85 -19.99 -9.24
CA PRO A 179 -3.52 -21.26 -9.44
C PRO A 179 -2.83 -22.40 -8.69
N GLY A 180 -3.62 -23.23 -8.00
CA GLY A 180 -3.09 -24.37 -7.25
C GLY A 180 -2.27 -24.02 -6.00
N TYR A 181 -2.28 -22.78 -5.56
CA TYR A 181 -1.62 -22.40 -4.33
C TYR A 181 -2.29 -23.07 -3.12
N ALA A 182 -1.52 -23.87 -2.38
CA ALA A 182 -2.01 -24.50 -1.16
C ALA A 182 -2.08 -23.45 -0.03
N PRO A 183 -3.24 -23.27 0.64
CA PRO A 183 -3.40 -22.28 1.69
C PRO A 183 -2.32 -22.40 2.78
N LEU A 184 -1.73 -21.27 3.14
CA LEU A 184 -0.67 -21.14 4.14
C LEU A 184 0.65 -21.84 3.75
N LEU A 185 0.87 -22.20 2.49
CA LEU A 185 2.10 -22.86 2.07
C LEU A 185 3.33 -22.06 2.47
N CYS A 186 3.35 -20.74 2.15
CA CYS A 186 4.49 -19.88 2.48
C CYS A 186 4.62 -19.59 3.97
N SER A 187 3.53 -19.61 4.74
CA SER A 187 3.57 -19.37 6.19
C SER A 187 3.84 -20.62 7.03
N ARG A 188 3.44 -21.82 6.55
CA ARG A 188 3.67 -23.08 7.27
C ARG A 188 5.08 -23.62 7.16
N SER A 189 5.76 -23.36 6.04
CA SER A 189 7.08 -23.90 5.76
C SER A 189 8.18 -23.41 6.74
N HIS A 190 7.88 -22.45 7.62
CA HIS A 190 8.90 -21.76 8.41
C HIS A 190 8.68 -21.79 9.92
N GLY A 191 7.79 -22.63 10.43
CA GLY A 191 7.62 -22.87 11.88
C GLY A 191 7.22 -21.65 12.70
N HIS A 192 7.41 -21.73 14.03
CA HIS A 192 7.06 -20.67 14.98
C HIS A 192 8.03 -19.47 14.96
N THR A 193 9.23 -19.63 14.43
CA THR A 193 10.18 -18.55 14.16
C THR A 193 10.09 -18.21 12.69
N MET A 194 9.18 -17.31 12.35
CA MET A 194 8.94 -16.95 10.96
C MET A 194 10.15 -16.20 10.41
N ASP A 195 10.95 -16.87 9.62
CA ASP A 195 12.00 -16.23 8.84
C ASP A 195 11.34 -15.40 7.72
N HIS A 196 11.38 -14.09 7.92
CA HIS A 196 10.81 -13.15 6.97
C HIS A 196 11.38 -13.33 5.56
N THR A 197 12.65 -13.65 5.45
CA THR A 197 13.34 -13.84 4.16
C THR A 197 12.80 -15.05 3.41
N LEU A 198 12.60 -16.16 4.12
CA LEU A 198 12.04 -17.37 3.52
C LEU A 198 10.58 -17.19 3.11
N PHE A 199 9.78 -16.51 3.95
CA PHE A 199 8.40 -16.18 3.59
C PHE A 199 8.35 -15.35 2.31
N LEU A 200 9.14 -14.27 2.24
CA LEU A 200 9.20 -13.41 1.06
C LEU A 200 9.73 -14.16 -0.17
N GLY A 201 10.74 -15.01 0.00
CA GLY A 201 11.24 -15.87 -1.07
C GLY A 201 10.18 -16.79 -1.64
N CYS A 202 9.36 -17.38 -0.77
CA CYS A 202 8.22 -18.23 -1.16
C CYS A 202 7.15 -17.43 -1.92
N VAL A 203 6.72 -16.28 -1.38
CA VAL A 203 5.72 -15.40 -2.02
C VAL A 203 6.20 -14.95 -3.39
N ASN A 204 7.41 -14.42 -3.48
CA ASN A 204 7.98 -13.93 -4.73
C ASN A 204 8.19 -15.06 -5.75
N GLY A 205 8.58 -16.25 -5.28
CA GLY A 205 8.69 -17.44 -6.11
C GLY A 205 7.35 -17.83 -6.74
N ALA A 206 6.28 -17.84 -5.95
CA ALA A 206 4.93 -18.12 -6.42
C ALA A 206 4.43 -17.08 -7.43
N LEU A 207 4.60 -15.78 -7.13
CA LEU A 207 4.23 -14.70 -8.04
C LEU A 207 5.04 -14.71 -9.34
N ARG A 208 6.34 -14.98 -9.25
CA ARG A 208 7.21 -15.10 -10.43
C ARG A 208 6.83 -16.27 -11.32
N LYS A 209 6.53 -17.42 -10.72
CA LYS A 209 6.07 -18.61 -11.45
C LYS A 209 4.76 -18.35 -12.18
N THR A 210 3.86 -17.58 -11.58
CA THR A 210 2.51 -17.33 -12.12
C THR A 210 2.49 -16.21 -13.16
N PHE A 211 3.17 -15.08 -12.87
CA PHE A 211 3.07 -13.84 -13.65
C PHE A 211 4.36 -13.48 -14.39
N GLY A 212 5.39 -14.31 -14.30
CA GLY A 212 6.71 -14.00 -14.83
C GLY A 212 7.54 -13.10 -13.88
N PRO A 213 8.76 -12.71 -14.30
CA PRO A 213 9.64 -11.87 -13.52
C PRO A 213 9.08 -10.45 -13.36
N VAL A 214 9.56 -9.74 -12.33
CA VAL A 214 9.31 -8.29 -12.17
C VAL A 214 9.78 -7.57 -13.43
N ARG A 215 8.96 -6.70 -13.98
CA ARG A 215 9.28 -5.93 -15.18
C ARG A 215 10.00 -4.64 -14.81
N ALA A 216 10.87 -4.17 -15.67
CA ALA A 216 11.52 -2.86 -15.52
C ALA A 216 10.52 -1.72 -15.76
N ARG A 217 9.55 -1.91 -16.65
CA ARG A 217 8.49 -0.94 -16.96
C ARG A 217 7.16 -1.64 -17.23
N GLY A 218 6.08 -0.88 -17.13
CA GLY A 218 4.72 -1.34 -17.34
C GLY A 218 4.20 -2.15 -16.16
N TRP A 219 3.49 -3.24 -16.41
CA TRP A 219 2.87 -4.05 -15.38
C TRP A 219 2.91 -5.54 -15.74
N ARG A 220 2.73 -6.38 -14.72
CA ARG A 220 2.43 -7.81 -14.84
C ARG A 220 1.24 -8.15 -13.95
N GLY A 221 0.65 -9.29 -14.17
CA GLY A 221 -0.50 -9.76 -13.38
C GLY A 221 -1.42 -10.60 -14.23
N ALA A 222 -2.56 -10.92 -13.68
CA ALA A 222 -3.65 -11.62 -14.35
C ALA A 222 -4.96 -11.18 -13.74
N ARG A 223 -6.05 -11.64 -14.30
CA ARG A 223 -7.46 -11.39 -13.94
C ARG A 223 -7.66 -10.72 -12.58
N GLY A 224 -7.82 -9.40 -12.58
CA GLY A 224 -8.09 -8.64 -11.37
C GLY A 224 -6.87 -8.14 -10.57
N LEU A 225 -5.66 -8.64 -10.82
CA LEU A 225 -4.42 -8.16 -10.16
C LEU A 225 -3.51 -7.48 -11.19
N ARG A 226 -3.12 -6.24 -10.92
CA ARG A 226 -2.12 -5.48 -11.67
C ARG A 226 -0.95 -5.13 -10.76
N LEU A 227 0.23 -5.61 -11.09
CA LEU A 227 1.49 -5.32 -10.41
C LEU A 227 2.31 -4.37 -11.28
N VAL A 228 2.34 -3.10 -10.91
CA VAL A 228 3.02 -2.03 -11.66
C VAL A 228 4.50 -2.07 -11.36
N ALA A 229 5.33 -1.91 -12.38
CA ALA A 229 6.79 -1.90 -12.25
C ALA A 229 7.25 -0.90 -11.15
N PRO A 230 8.29 -1.21 -10.36
CA PRO A 230 8.67 -0.40 -9.21
C PRO A 230 8.93 1.05 -9.53
N GLN A 231 9.63 1.33 -10.63
CA GLN A 231 9.97 2.71 -11.05
C GLN A 231 8.75 3.52 -11.51
N GLU A 232 7.69 2.86 -11.94
CA GLU A 232 6.44 3.47 -12.38
C GLU A 232 5.36 3.41 -11.31
N GLY A 233 5.62 2.72 -10.20
CA GLY A 233 4.68 2.49 -9.11
C GLY A 233 4.52 3.69 -8.18
N PHE A 234 3.68 3.49 -7.19
CA PHE A 234 3.27 4.55 -6.25
C PHE A 234 3.61 4.22 -4.80
N ASN A 235 4.48 3.26 -4.55
CA ASN A 235 4.88 2.84 -3.21
C ASN A 235 6.34 2.39 -3.21
N ASN A 236 7.28 3.33 -3.29
CA ASN A 236 8.70 3.03 -3.33
C ASN A 236 9.34 3.16 -1.96
N HIS A 237 10.30 2.29 -1.64
CA HIS A 237 10.97 2.21 -0.36
C HIS A 237 12.39 2.74 -0.45
N GLY A 238 12.73 3.60 0.52
CA GLY A 238 14.10 4.04 0.73
C GLY A 238 14.70 4.78 -0.46
N CYS A 239 15.98 5.05 -0.36
CA CYS A 239 16.76 5.76 -1.36
C CYS A 239 18.02 4.96 -1.66
N VAL A 240 18.39 4.81 -2.94
CA VAL A 240 19.70 4.27 -3.31
C VAL A 240 20.73 5.38 -3.15
N ASP A 241 21.70 5.17 -2.29
CA ASP A 241 22.89 6.01 -2.28
C ASP A 241 23.70 5.73 -3.56
N ARG A 242 23.43 6.50 -4.57
CA ARG A 242 24.25 6.58 -5.77
C ARG A 242 25.04 7.86 -5.71
N GLY A 243 25.91 8.08 -4.75
CA GLY A 243 26.95 9.12 -4.71
C GLY A 243 26.73 10.50 -5.37
N ALA A 244 25.70 10.64 -6.16
CA ALA A 244 25.37 11.82 -6.96
C ALA A 244 24.00 12.43 -6.64
N LEU A 245 23.16 11.80 -5.83
CA LEU A 245 21.84 12.30 -5.51
C LEU A 245 21.87 13.00 -4.14
N ALA A 246 22.17 14.30 -4.16
CA ALA A 246 22.12 15.18 -2.99
C ALA A 246 20.81 15.09 -2.19
N ASN A 247 19.75 14.56 -2.80
CA ASN A 247 18.43 14.40 -2.20
C ASN A 247 18.25 13.08 -1.43
N CYS A 248 19.14 12.09 -1.61
CA CYS A 248 19.12 10.86 -0.84
C CYS A 248 19.78 10.98 0.53
N SER A 249 20.56 12.02 0.77
CA SER A 249 21.08 12.37 2.10
C SER A 249 19.98 12.69 3.12
N LEU A 250 18.74 12.80 2.66
CA LEU A 250 17.56 13.01 3.49
C LEU A 250 17.11 11.75 4.26
N VAL A 251 17.60 10.56 3.88
CA VAL A 251 17.34 9.31 4.61
C VAL A 251 18.62 8.93 5.35
N PRO A 252 18.65 8.97 6.70
CA PRO A 252 19.84 8.55 7.44
C PRO A 252 20.22 7.12 7.05
N ASP A 253 21.49 6.89 6.68
CA ASP A 253 22.09 5.59 6.30
C ASP A 253 21.78 4.43 7.26
N ARG A 254 21.46 4.76 8.50
CA ARG A 254 21.15 3.78 9.56
C ARG A 254 19.72 3.24 9.49
N ALA A 255 18.84 3.83 8.69
CA ALA A 255 17.42 3.45 8.72
C ALA A 255 17.11 2.16 7.96
N PHE A 256 17.85 1.85 6.89
CA PHE A 256 17.64 0.65 6.07
C PHE A 256 18.93 0.20 5.40
N PRO A 257 19.58 -0.84 5.90
CA PRO A 257 20.58 -1.54 5.11
C PRO A 257 19.88 -2.24 3.93
N ALA A 258 19.72 -1.53 2.82
CA ALA A 258 19.06 -2.04 1.61
C ALA A 258 19.65 -3.40 1.17
N ARG A 259 20.96 -3.59 1.36
CA ARG A 259 21.65 -4.86 1.10
C ARG A 259 21.20 -6.01 2.01
N GLN A 260 20.82 -5.73 3.24
CA GLN A 260 20.42 -6.75 4.21
C GLN A 260 19.06 -7.37 3.88
N TRP A 261 18.20 -6.63 3.15
CA TRP A 261 16.87 -7.08 2.76
C TRP A 261 16.79 -7.54 1.30
N GLY A 262 17.93 -7.59 0.58
CA GLY A 262 17.98 -8.04 -0.81
C GLY A 262 17.26 -7.12 -1.80
N TRP A 263 17.05 -5.86 -1.44
CA TRP A 263 16.41 -4.88 -2.33
C TRP A 263 17.34 -4.55 -3.49
N ARG A 264 16.76 -4.45 -4.67
CA ARG A 264 17.47 -4.10 -5.88
C ARG A 264 17.38 -2.59 -6.09
N ALA A 265 18.32 -2.05 -6.87
CA ALA A 265 18.34 -0.62 -7.19
C ALA A 265 17.03 -0.13 -7.83
N GLU A 266 16.40 -0.98 -8.64
CA GLU A 266 15.13 -0.71 -9.31
C GLU A 266 13.92 -0.65 -8.37
N ASP A 267 14.00 -1.24 -7.16
CA ASP A 267 12.93 -1.19 -6.16
C ASP A 267 13.00 0.09 -5.31
N MET A 268 14.06 0.86 -5.46
CA MET A 268 14.33 2.00 -4.61
C MET A 268 13.71 3.28 -5.21
N PHE A 269 13.50 4.25 -4.32
CA PHE A 269 13.02 5.55 -4.71
C PHE A 269 13.98 6.24 -5.69
N ASP A 270 13.43 6.72 -6.79
CA ASP A 270 14.10 7.59 -7.76
C ASP A 270 13.38 8.95 -7.75
N PRO A 271 14.04 10.06 -7.41
CA PRO A 271 13.40 11.37 -7.33
C PRO A 271 12.85 11.88 -8.66
N VAL A 272 13.26 11.29 -9.78
CA VAL A 272 12.79 11.70 -11.12
C VAL A 272 11.55 10.94 -11.55
N SER A 273 11.45 9.65 -11.21
CA SER A 273 10.38 8.78 -11.71
C SER A 273 9.41 8.29 -10.66
N SER A 274 9.78 8.33 -9.38
CA SER A 274 8.91 7.83 -8.32
C SER A 274 7.79 8.79 -7.97
N PHE A 275 6.57 8.28 -7.84
CA PHE A 275 5.40 9.05 -7.40
C PHE A 275 5.44 9.38 -5.92
N ALA A 276 5.74 8.39 -5.08
CA ALA A 276 5.71 8.56 -3.64
C ALA A 276 6.80 7.74 -2.96
N LEU A 277 7.25 8.25 -1.82
CA LEU A 277 8.27 7.66 -0.99
C LEU A 277 7.66 7.15 0.32
N HIS A 278 7.80 5.86 0.58
CA HIS A 278 7.39 5.23 1.82
C HIS A 278 8.50 5.32 2.86
N THR A 279 8.26 6.02 3.95
CA THR A 279 9.26 6.24 4.99
C THR A 279 8.72 5.85 6.36
N LYS A 280 9.45 5.00 7.06
CA LYS A 280 9.10 4.64 8.45
C LYS A 280 9.51 5.72 9.47
N HIS A 281 10.29 6.70 9.05
CA HIS A 281 10.80 7.76 9.92
C HIS A 281 10.41 9.12 9.36
N ALA A 282 10.06 10.06 10.25
CA ALA A 282 9.85 11.43 9.88
C ALA A 282 11.12 12.00 9.27
N PHE A 283 11.03 12.59 8.09
CA PHE A 283 12.16 13.25 7.46
C PHE A 283 12.46 14.60 8.11
N PRO A 284 13.72 14.93 8.29
CA PRO A 284 14.16 16.31 8.26
C PRO A 284 14.27 16.75 6.78
N LEU A 285 13.14 16.82 6.07
CA LEU A 285 13.13 17.55 4.80
C LEU A 285 13.51 18.99 5.10
N GLY A 286 14.52 19.52 4.43
CA GLY A 286 14.85 20.94 4.56
C GLY A 286 13.59 21.78 4.28
N ALA A 287 13.36 22.83 5.04
CA ALA A 287 12.17 23.66 4.99
C ALA A 287 11.78 24.12 3.57
N LYS A 288 12.76 24.30 2.68
CA LYS A 288 12.54 24.66 1.28
C LYS A 288 11.88 23.55 0.47
N ALA A 289 12.36 22.30 0.59
CA ALA A 289 11.78 21.16 -0.13
C ALA A 289 10.34 20.89 0.35
N VAL A 290 10.10 21.05 1.67
CA VAL A 290 8.76 20.94 2.25
C VAL A 290 7.83 22.01 1.73
N SER A 291 8.29 23.27 1.64
CA SER A 291 7.50 24.40 1.12
C SER A 291 7.10 24.18 -0.35
N GLU A 292 8.02 23.74 -1.19
CA GLU A 292 7.75 23.49 -2.60
C GLU A 292 6.78 22.30 -2.83
N LEU A 293 6.89 21.26 -2.02
CA LEU A 293 6.06 20.05 -2.15
C LEU A 293 4.69 20.18 -1.45
N THR A 294 4.54 21.11 -0.53
CA THR A 294 3.28 21.34 0.22
C THR A 294 2.61 22.67 -0.10
N SER A 295 3.17 23.47 -1.02
CA SER A 295 2.51 24.68 -1.51
C SER A 295 1.36 24.29 -2.43
N CYS A 296 0.19 24.31 -1.89
CA CYS A 296 -1.05 24.10 -2.65
C CYS A 296 -1.70 25.44 -2.97
#